data_6469e4a13cf335448c364a3f4c7e27b1
#
_entry.id   6469e4a13cf335448c364a3f4c7e27b1
#
_cell.length_a   1.000
_cell.length_b   1.000
_cell.length_c   1.000
_cell.angle_alpha   90.00
_cell.angle_beta   90.00
_cell.angle_gamma   90.00
#
_symmetry.space_group_name_H-M   'P 1'
#
loop_
_entity.id
_entity.type
_entity.pdbx_description
1 polymer ?
#
loop_
_entity_poly.entity_id
_entity_poly.type
_entity_poly.pdbx_seq_one_letter_code
_entity_poly.pdbx_strand_id
1 'polypeptide(L)'
;LKVNPHDISLDFQLLSQDLDLDSTFTCFGYTTGLITGRFDMKAQAVSQGAAETLGKEFQGSFEFEAKDGRIYRYGLIARLFAFLNLTEIFRGKLPDIVKQGFRYKSITANGEVQNGVLKLEKMFIDGSSLEITSHGDVDLMGKKIDLKVLVSPFKTVDFIVRKIPIVRKILGGSLVSI
;
A
#
# COMPACT_ATOMS: atom_id res chain seq x y z
N LEU A 1 -2.66 -17.77 -37.62
CA LEU A 1 -3.61 -17.28 -36.60
C LEU A 1 -3.93 -15.83 -36.97
N LYS A 2 -5.15 -15.50 -37.37
CA LYS A 2 -5.60 -14.12 -37.55
C LYS A 2 -6.18 -13.70 -36.18
N VAL A 3 -5.43 -12.94 -35.42
CA VAL A 3 -5.95 -12.30 -34.21
C VAL A 3 -6.85 -11.15 -34.68
N ASN A 4 -8.10 -11.16 -34.30
CA ASN A 4 -8.99 -10.02 -34.52
C ASN A 4 -8.64 -8.92 -33.49
N PRO A 5 -8.05 -7.78 -33.91
CA PRO A 5 -7.61 -6.74 -32.95
C PRO A 5 -8.78 -6.03 -32.23
N HIS A 6 -10.01 -6.32 -32.61
CA HIS A 6 -11.22 -5.69 -32.04
C HIS A 6 -11.92 -6.53 -30.95
N ASP A 7 -11.46 -7.76 -30.71
CA ASP A 7 -12.08 -8.64 -29.72
C ASP A 7 -11.01 -9.49 -29.03
N ILE A 8 -10.32 -8.86 -28.11
CA ILE A 8 -9.27 -9.49 -27.28
C ILE A 8 -9.87 -9.71 -25.89
N SER A 9 -9.76 -10.93 -25.38
CA SER A 9 -10.08 -11.24 -23.97
C SER A 9 -8.80 -11.65 -23.27
N LEU A 10 -8.54 -11.01 -22.13
CA LEU A 10 -7.43 -11.33 -21.24
C LEU A 10 -7.99 -11.80 -19.90
N ASP A 11 -7.49 -12.92 -19.41
CA ASP A 11 -7.72 -13.41 -18.06
C ASP A 11 -6.34 -13.59 -17.41
N PHE A 12 -6.14 -12.90 -16.30
CA PHE A 12 -4.87 -12.88 -15.60
C PHE A 12 -5.07 -13.31 -14.17
N GLN A 13 -4.28 -14.27 -13.71
CA GLN A 13 -4.22 -14.71 -12.33
C GLN A 13 -2.77 -14.75 -11.89
N LEU A 14 -2.50 -14.09 -10.78
CA LEU A 14 -1.19 -14.07 -10.13
C LEU A 14 -1.33 -14.63 -8.71
N LEU A 15 -0.50 -15.62 -8.42
CA LEU A 15 -0.29 -16.11 -7.07
C LEU A 15 1.20 -16.13 -6.81
N SER A 16 1.65 -15.39 -5.83
CA SER A 16 3.02 -15.44 -5.33
C SER A 16 3.03 -15.78 -3.85
N GLN A 17 4.02 -16.54 -3.42
CA GLN A 17 4.23 -16.90 -2.04
C GLN A 17 5.69 -16.76 -1.68
N ASP A 18 5.95 -16.07 -0.58
CA ASP A 18 7.28 -15.90 0.02
C ASP A 18 8.35 -15.40 -0.96
N LEU A 19 7.99 -14.47 -1.85
CA LEU A 19 8.92 -13.85 -2.78
C LEU A 19 9.69 -12.71 -2.11
N ASP A 20 10.91 -12.46 -2.59
CA ASP A 20 11.73 -11.34 -2.15
C ASP A 20 11.31 -10.05 -2.87
N LEU A 21 10.99 -9.01 -2.10
CA LEU A 21 10.52 -7.72 -2.62
C LEU A 21 11.58 -7.00 -3.44
N ASP A 22 12.82 -6.93 -2.94
CA ASP A 22 13.89 -6.18 -3.63
C ASP A 22 14.22 -6.80 -4.98
N SER A 23 14.35 -8.12 -5.02
CA SER A 23 14.58 -8.88 -6.26
C SER A 23 13.43 -8.70 -7.26
N THR A 24 12.19 -8.72 -6.77
CA THR A 24 11.01 -8.55 -7.61
C THR A 24 10.95 -7.14 -8.21
N PHE A 25 11.17 -6.10 -7.39
CA PHE A 25 11.22 -4.70 -7.87
C PHE A 25 12.35 -4.49 -8.88
N THR A 26 13.52 -5.12 -8.64
CA THR A 26 14.66 -5.06 -9.56
C THR A 26 14.32 -5.70 -10.91
N CYS A 27 13.59 -6.82 -10.91
CA CYS A 27 13.11 -7.47 -12.13
C CYS A 27 12.19 -6.56 -12.96
N PHE A 28 11.41 -5.71 -12.32
CA PHE A 28 10.57 -4.69 -12.98
C PHE A 28 11.33 -3.40 -13.35
N GLY A 29 12.66 -3.38 -13.21
CA GLY A 29 13.49 -2.25 -13.63
C GLY A 29 13.59 -1.12 -12.59
N TYR A 30 13.16 -1.35 -11.36
CA TYR A 30 13.35 -0.39 -10.27
C TYR A 30 14.76 -0.53 -9.67
N THR A 31 15.23 0.55 -9.02
CA THR A 31 16.53 0.55 -8.34
C THR A 31 16.51 -0.42 -7.15
N THR A 32 17.56 -1.19 -6.97
CA THR A 32 17.78 -2.05 -5.80
C THR A 32 17.75 -1.25 -4.49
N GLY A 33 17.34 -1.90 -3.40
CA GLY A 33 17.38 -1.31 -2.06
C GLY A 33 16.30 -0.26 -1.80
N LEU A 34 15.18 -0.27 -2.53
CA LEU A 34 14.03 0.60 -2.24
C LEU A 34 13.20 0.09 -1.07
N ILE A 35 12.94 -1.21 -1.09
CA ILE A 35 12.14 -1.91 -0.08
C ILE A 35 12.62 -3.36 -0.01
N THR A 36 12.77 -3.88 1.19
CA THR A 36 13.12 -5.28 1.44
C THR A 36 12.03 -5.97 2.22
N GLY A 37 12.07 -7.29 2.27
CA GLY A 37 11.11 -8.16 2.98
C GLY A 37 10.59 -9.26 2.08
N ARG A 38 9.82 -10.17 2.67
CA ARG A 38 9.18 -11.27 1.94
C ARG A 38 7.71 -10.93 1.74
N PHE A 39 7.13 -11.33 0.61
CA PHE A 39 5.73 -11.02 0.34
C PHE A 39 4.96 -12.16 -0.31
N ASP A 40 3.68 -12.15 -0.02
CA ASP A 40 2.64 -12.93 -0.66
C ASP A 40 1.73 -12.00 -1.45
N MET A 41 1.29 -12.41 -2.62
CA MET A 41 0.35 -11.64 -3.44
C MET A 41 -0.60 -12.58 -4.16
N LYS A 42 -1.88 -12.22 -4.12
CA LYS A 42 -2.92 -12.80 -4.96
C LYS A 42 -3.52 -11.68 -5.78
N ALA A 43 -3.63 -11.89 -7.08
CA ALA A 43 -4.33 -10.95 -7.94
C ALA A 43 -5.05 -11.70 -9.04
N GLN A 44 -6.21 -11.18 -9.43
CA GLN A 44 -6.97 -11.67 -10.57
C GLN A 44 -7.49 -10.48 -11.34
N ALA A 45 -7.50 -10.57 -12.64
CA ALA A 45 -8.02 -9.51 -13.47
C ALA A 45 -8.49 -10.04 -14.83
N VAL A 46 -9.55 -9.44 -15.34
CA VAL A 46 -10.09 -9.70 -16.65
C VAL A 46 -10.20 -8.40 -17.44
N SER A 47 -10.02 -8.48 -18.74
CA SER A 47 -10.29 -7.38 -19.65
C SER A 47 -10.76 -7.91 -20.98
N GLN A 48 -11.73 -7.25 -21.59
CA GLN A 48 -12.25 -7.61 -22.91
C GLN A 48 -12.49 -6.34 -23.74
N GLY A 49 -12.06 -6.35 -24.98
CA GLY A 49 -12.28 -5.22 -25.89
C GLY A 49 -11.24 -5.13 -26.98
N ALA A 50 -11.20 -3.98 -27.66
CA ALA A 50 -10.16 -3.67 -28.61
C ALA A 50 -8.81 -3.40 -27.94
N ALA A 51 -7.72 -3.63 -28.66
CA ALA A 51 -6.36 -3.45 -28.12
C ALA A 51 -6.14 -2.07 -27.47
N GLU A 52 -6.75 -1.01 -28.03
CA GLU A 52 -6.62 0.36 -27.53
C GLU A 52 -7.43 0.62 -26.24
N THR A 53 -8.45 -0.19 -25.96
CA THR A 53 -9.36 0.00 -24.81
C THR A 53 -9.11 -0.99 -23.69
N LEU A 54 -8.35 -2.06 -23.91
CA LEU A 54 -8.12 -3.12 -22.92
C LEU A 54 -7.68 -2.57 -21.55
N GLY A 55 -6.81 -1.55 -21.52
CA GLY A 55 -6.37 -0.94 -20.28
C GLY A 55 -7.47 -0.21 -19.50
N LYS A 56 -8.53 0.24 -20.17
CA LYS A 56 -9.68 0.90 -19.55
C LYS A 56 -10.73 -0.10 -19.06
N GLU A 57 -10.85 -1.23 -19.74
CA GLU A 57 -11.83 -2.28 -19.43
C GLU A 57 -11.29 -3.28 -18.38
N PHE A 58 -10.15 -2.98 -17.79
CA PHE A 58 -9.52 -3.86 -16.82
C PHE A 58 -10.31 -3.89 -15.50
N GLN A 59 -10.71 -5.09 -15.10
CA GLN A 59 -11.43 -5.33 -13.86
C GLN A 59 -10.72 -6.44 -13.09
N GLY A 60 -10.49 -6.23 -11.81
CA GLY A 60 -9.79 -7.21 -11.01
C GLY A 60 -9.71 -6.86 -9.55
N SER A 61 -9.08 -7.74 -8.78
CA SER A 61 -8.83 -7.55 -7.36
C SER A 61 -7.42 -8.02 -7.00
N PHE A 62 -6.90 -7.51 -5.90
CA PHE A 62 -5.62 -7.95 -5.36
C PHE A 62 -5.63 -7.98 -3.84
N GLU A 63 -4.83 -8.89 -3.30
CA GLU A 63 -4.43 -8.97 -1.90
C GLU A 63 -2.91 -9.05 -1.85
N PHE A 64 -2.32 -8.26 -0.99
CA PHE A 64 -0.87 -8.16 -0.80
C PHE A 64 -0.53 -8.19 0.67
N GLU A 65 0.44 -8.99 1.05
CA GLU A 65 1.02 -9.02 2.39
C GLU A 65 2.54 -9.11 2.30
N ALA A 66 3.24 -8.16 2.91
CA ALA A 66 4.70 -8.22 3.08
C ALA A 66 5.08 -8.24 4.55
N LYS A 67 6.18 -8.91 4.88
CA LYS A 67 6.64 -9.14 6.25
C LYS A 67 8.11 -8.83 6.42
N ASP A 68 8.46 -8.37 7.62
CA ASP A 68 9.82 -8.26 8.16
C ASP A 68 10.83 -7.55 7.25
N GLY A 69 10.49 -6.32 6.83
CA GLY A 69 11.30 -5.58 5.89
C GLY A 69 11.62 -4.15 6.29
N ARG A 70 12.20 -3.43 5.33
CA ARG A 70 12.55 -2.01 5.46
C ARG A 70 12.25 -1.26 4.18
N ILE A 71 11.82 -0.01 4.33
CA ILE A 71 11.64 0.96 3.25
C ILE A 71 12.77 1.97 3.34
N TYR A 72 13.62 2.04 2.31
CA TYR A 72 14.81 2.90 2.28
C TYR A 72 14.61 4.22 1.53
N ARG A 73 13.45 4.45 0.92
CA ARG A 73 13.20 5.65 0.13
C ARG A 73 12.98 6.86 1.01
N TYR A 74 14.07 7.44 1.48
CA TYR A 74 14.13 8.58 2.40
C TYR A 74 13.23 9.76 2.01
N GLY A 75 13.20 10.12 0.72
CA GLY A 75 12.47 11.27 0.26
C GLY A 75 10.96 11.15 0.44
N LEU A 76 10.38 9.96 0.35
CA LEU A 76 8.94 9.74 0.49
C LEU A 76 8.51 9.78 1.96
N ILE A 77 9.27 9.13 2.83
CA ILE A 77 9.02 9.12 4.27
C ILE A 77 9.27 10.52 4.87
N ALA A 78 10.34 11.18 4.47
CA ALA A 78 10.65 12.54 4.92
C ALA A 78 9.56 13.54 4.47
N ARG A 79 9.02 13.42 3.26
CA ARG A 79 7.91 14.26 2.78
C ARG A 79 6.61 13.96 3.53
N LEU A 80 6.32 12.70 3.83
CA LEU A 80 5.17 12.31 4.67
C LEU A 80 5.27 12.95 6.06
N PHE A 81 6.42 12.89 6.70
CA PHE A 81 6.65 13.51 8.00
C PHE A 81 6.56 15.03 7.95
N ALA A 82 7.13 15.66 6.92
CA ALA A 82 7.04 17.11 6.73
C ALA A 82 5.59 17.55 6.48
N PHE A 83 4.86 16.85 5.64
CA PHE A 83 3.46 17.13 5.31
C PHE A 83 2.53 16.99 6.53
N LEU A 84 2.77 16.00 7.36
CA LEU A 84 1.97 15.73 8.57
C LEU A 84 2.41 16.55 9.78
N ASN A 85 3.40 17.45 9.60
CA ASN A 85 3.99 18.27 10.67
C ASN A 85 4.46 17.46 11.90
N LEU A 86 4.82 16.19 11.66
CA LEU A 86 5.23 15.24 12.69
C LEU A 86 6.59 15.58 13.32
N THR A 87 7.34 16.50 12.72
CA THR A 87 8.65 16.96 13.21
C THR A 87 8.56 17.56 14.62
N GLU A 88 7.44 18.21 14.95
CA GLU A 88 7.20 18.74 16.30
C GLU A 88 6.87 17.63 17.31
N ILE A 89 6.14 16.59 16.89
CA ILE A 89 5.75 15.48 17.75
C ILE A 89 6.98 14.67 18.19
N PHE A 90 7.97 14.53 17.33
CA PHE A 90 9.20 13.82 17.65
C PHE A 90 10.26 14.69 18.37
N ARG A 91 10.03 16.01 18.56
CA ARG A 91 10.89 16.97 19.28
C ARG A 91 12.40 16.69 19.10
N GLY A 92 12.84 16.60 17.85
CA GLY A 92 14.26 16.40 17.50
C GLY A 92 14.81 14.98 17.68
N LYS A 93 14.01 14.03 18.14
CA LYS A 93 14.33 12.60 18.19
C LYS A 93 13.59 11.88 17.07
N LEU A 94 13.81 12.31 15.81
CA LEU A 94 13.50 11.42 14.68
C LEU A 94 14.36 10.18 14.91
N PRO A 95 13.74 8.99 15.09
CA PRO A 95 14.53 7.76 15.13
C PRO A 95 15.41 7.74 13.89
N ASP A 96 16.51 7.01 13.90
CA ASP A 96 17.48 6.88 12.80
C ASP A 96 16.87 6.34 11.46
N ILE A 97 15.58 6.61 11.26
CA ILE A 97 14.80 6.32 10.06
C ILE A 97 15.50 6.88 8.83
N VAL A 98 16.17 8.05 8.97
CA VAL A 98 16.86 8.72 7.86
C VAL A 98 18.08 7.93 7.41
N LYS A 99 18.81 7.24 8.30
CA LYS A 99 20.03 6.50 7.95
C LYS A 99 19.80 5.00 7.77
N GLN A 100 18.85 4.42 8.51
CA GLN A 100 18.66 2.97 8.57
C GLN A 100 17.43 2.47 7.81
N GLY A 101 16.63 3.37 7.23
CA GLY A 101 15.35 3.04 6.62
C GLY A 101 14.23 2.82 7.64
N PHE A 102 12.99 2.89 7.17
CA PHE A 102 11.80 2.65 7.96
C PHE A 102 11.53 1.15 8.07
N ARG A 103 11.72 0.59 9.24
CA ARG A 103 11.47 -0.83 9.50
C ARG A 103 9.98 -1.08 9.67
N TYR A 104 9.46 -2.09 9.00
CA TYR A 104 8.10 -2.57 9.18
C TYR A 104 8.07 -4.06 9.57
N LYS A 105 7.06 -4.43 10.34
CA LYS A 105 6.74 -5.81 10.68
C LYS A 105 5.83 -6.43 9.62
N SER A 106 4.82 -5.68 9.20
CA SER A 106 3.94 -6.10 8.11
C SER A 106 3.44 -4.91 7.28
N ILE A 107 3.17 -5.16 6.02
CA ILE A 107 2.40 -4.31 5.12
C ILE A 107 1.30 -5.18 4.56
N THR A 108 0.05 -4.79 4.72
CA THR A 108 -1.10 -5.43 4.08
C THR A 108 -1.81 -4.44 3.20
N ALA A 109 -2.25 -4.88 2.02
CA ALA A 109 -3.06 -4.06 1.13
C ALA A 109 -4.03 -4.94 0.35
N ASN A 110 -5.25 -4.44 0.17
CA ASN A 110 -6.24 -5.04 -0.70
C ASN A 110 -7.03 -3.97 -1.45
N GLY A 111 -7.53 -4.34 -2.61
CA GLY A 111 -8.30 -3.42 -3.42
C GLY A 111 -8.78 -4.04 -4.72
N GLU A 112 -9.50 -3.23 -5.47
CA GLU A 112 -10.08 -3.59 -6.75
C GLU A 112 -9.65 -2.62 -7.83
N VAL A 113 -9.55 -3.11 -9.07
CA VAL A 113 -9.37 -2.27 -10.25
C VAL A 113 -10.64 -2.34 -11.07
N GLN A 114 -11.18 -1.19 -11.42
CA GLN A 114 -12.32 -1.10 -12.31
C GLN A 114 -12.18 0.14 -13.20
N ASN A 115 -12.33 -0.05 -14.51
CA ASN A 115 -12.30 1.05 -15.49
C ASN A 115 -11.03 1.93 -15.39
N GLY A 116 -9.86 1.31 -15.15
CA GLY A 116 -8.60 2.01 -15.02
C GLY A 116 -8.40 2.75 -13.69
N VAL A 117 -9.34 2.61 -12.74
CA VAL A 117 -9.22 3.14 -11.38
C VAL A 117 -8.93 2.00 -10.41
N LEU A 118 -7.83 2.11 -9.70
CA LEU A 118 -7.50 1.25 -8.58
C LEU A 118 -8.13 1.83 -7.31
N LYS A 119 -9.13 1.16 -6.77
CA LYS A 119 -9.72 1.45 -5.48
C LYS A 119 -8.97 0.68 -4.39
N LEU A 120 -8.13 1.37 -3.66
CA LEU A 120 -7.45 0.84 -2.49
C LEU A 120 -8.43 0.82 -1.32
N GLU A 121 -8.97 -0.34 -1.00
CA GLU A 121 -9.93 -0.48 0.10
C GLU A 121 -9.26 -0.26 1.44
N LYS A 122 -8.10 -0.89 1.63
CA LYS A 122 -7.31 -0.77 2.85
C LYS A 122 -5.84 -1.04 2.53
N MET A 123 -4.98 -0.19 3.06
CA MET A 123 -3.56 -0.46 3.22
C MET A 123 -3.18 -0.19 4.67
N PHE A 124 -2.45 -1.10 5.28
CA PHE A 124 -1.96 -0.96 6.64
C PHE A 124 -0.47 -1.32 6.70
N ILE A 125 0.31 -0.45 7.32
CA ILE A 125 1.73 -0.66 7.58
C ILE A 125 1.97 -0.67 9.08
N ASP A 126 2.35 -1.82 9.62
CA ASP A 126 2.82 -1.98 11.00
C ASP A 126 4.33 -1.69 11.07
N GLY A 127 4.69 -0.43 11.20
CA GLY A 127 6.07 0.00 11.35
C GLY A 127 6.58 -0.13 12.78
N SER A 128 7.91 -0.07 12.96
CA SER A 128 8.54 -0.16 14.29
C SER A 128 8.24 1.04 15.18
N SER A 129 8.06 2.23 14.60
CA SER A 129 7.88 3.50 15.32
C SER A 129 6.53 4.16 15.04
N LEU A 130 5.82 3.76 14.01
CA LEU A 130 4.52 4.31 13.65
C LEU A 130 3.71 3.29 12.85
N GLU A 131 2.41 3.50 12.81
CA GLU A 131 1.47 2.77 11.97
C GLU A 131 0.90 3.71 10.92
N ILE A 132 0.70 3.20 9.71
CA ILE A 132 0.09 3.94 8.61
C ILE A 132 -1.10 3.15 8.09
N THR A 133 -2.25 3.81 8.02
CA THR A 133 -3.44 3.27 7.34
C THR A 133 -3.80 4.17 6.17
N SER A 134 -4.14 3.59 5.04
CA SER A 134 -4.56 4.35 3.86
C SER A 134 -5.70 3.65 3.14
N HIS A 135 -6.57 4.45 2.49
CA HIS A 135 -7.61 4.01 1.56
C HIS A 135 -7.90 5.12 0.56
N GLY A 136 -8.52 4.79 -0.56
CA GLY A 136 -8.91 5.76 -1.58
C GLY A 136 -8.64 5.27 -3.00
N ASP A 137 -8.59 6.18 -3.95
CA ASP A 137 -8.59 5.86 -5.36
C ASP A 137 -7.28 6.32 -6.05
N VAL A 138 -6.81 5.50 -6.99
CA VAL A 138 -5.69 5.82 -7.88
C VAL A 138 -6.16 5.66 -9.32
N ASP A 139 -6.36 6.76 -10.02
CA ASP A 139 -6.65 6.77 -11.45
C ASP A 139 -5.36 6.51 -12.23
N LEU A 140 -5.23 5.29 -12.74
CA LEU A 140 -4.04 4.82 -13.45
C LEU A 140 -3.88 5.52 -14.81
N MET A 141 -4.99 5.86 -15.45
CA MET A 141 -5.01 6.52 -16.76
C MET A 141 -4.83 8.03 -16.64
N GLY A 142 -5.58 8.66 -15.73
CA GLY A 142 -5.49 10.10 -15.45
C GLY A 142 -4.30 10.48 -14.59
N LYS A 143 -3.52 9.50 -14.09
CA LYS A 143 -2.35 9.71 -13.20
C LYS A 143 -2.68 10.57 -11.99
N LYS A 144 -3.86 10.37 -11.41
CA LYS A 144 -4.34 11.06 -10.22
C LYS A 144 -4.39 10.12 -9.04
N ILE A 145 -4.07 10.65 -7.86
CA ILE A 145 -4.08 9.91 -6.60
C ILE A 145 -4.96 10.70 -5.63
N ASP A 146 -5.98 10.04 -5.09
CA ASP A 146 -6.85 10.55 -4.02
C ASP A 146 -6.86 9.52 -2.89
N LEU A 147 -5.87 9.61 -2.01
CA LEU A 147 -5.69 8.70 -0.88
C LEU A 147 -5.84 9.46 0.44
N LYS A 148 -6.65 8.92 1.32
CA LYS A 148 -6.67 9.32 2.72
C LYS A 148 -5.64 8.50 3.48
N VAL A 149 -4.73 9.18 4.17
CA VAL A 149 -3.63 8.57 4.92
C VAL A 149 -3.73 8.99 6.38
N LEU A 150 -3.81 8.02 7.26
CA LEU A 150 -3.74 8.21 8.71
C LEU A 150 -2.41 7.66 9.21
N VAL A 151 -1.67 8.47 9.95
CA VAL A 151 -0.43 8.05 10.61
C VAL A 151 -0.59 8.12 12.12
N SER A 152 -0.31 7.01 12.78
CA SER A 152 -0.32 6.88 14.24
C SER A 152 1.12 6.78 14.76
N PRO A 153 1.66 7.84 15.40
CA PRO A 153 3.08 7.93 15.73
C PRO A 153 3.52 7.12 16.95
N PHE A 154 2.65 6.42 17.63
CA PHE A 154 3.01 5.64 18.81
C PHE A 154 2.19 4.37 18.94
N LYS A 155 2.84 3.22 18.98
CA LYS A 155 2.20 1.93 19.34
C LYS A 155 1.63 1.91 20.77
N THR A 156 2.05 2.85 21.62
CA THR A 156 1.58 3.02 23.00
C THR A 156 0.18 3.63 23.09
N VAL A 157 -0.38 4.12 21.98
CA VAL A 157 -1.71 4.74 21.97
C VAL A 157 -2.81 3.72 22.23
N ASP A 158 -2.60 2.44 21.92
CA ASP A 158 -3.57 1.38 22.24
C ASP A 158 -3.96 1.33 23.71
N PHE A 159 -3.01 1.63 24.60
CA PHE A 159 -3.27 1.64 26.04
C PHE A 159 -4.05 2.90 26.48
N ILE A 160 -3.76 4.05 25.85
CA ILE A 160 -4.42 5.33 26.19
C ILE A 160 -5.79 5.38 25.54
N VAL A 161 -5.92 4.98 24.27
CA VAL A 161 -7.18 4.99 23.52
C VAL A 161 -8.21 4.02 24.12
N ARG A 162 -7.77 2.88 24.64
CA ARG A 162 -8.65 1.94 25.35
C ARG A 162 -9.20 2.47 26.67
N LYS A 163 -8.54 3.44 27.30
CA LYS A 163 -8.98 4.05 28.55
C LYS A 163 -9.85 5.29 28.38
N ILE A 164 -9.89 5.88 27.17
CA ILE A 164 -10.71 7.07 26.90
C ILE A 164 -12.02 6.63 26.22
N PRO A 165 -13.16 6.62 26.92
CA PRO A 165 -14.43 6.09 26.37
C PRO A 165 -14.93 6.87 25.15
N ILE A 166 -14.53 8.13 25.00
CA ILE A 166 -14.92 9.00 23.88
C ILE A 166 -14.24 8.57 22.56
N VAL A 167 -12.94 8.23 22.62
CA VAL A 167 -12.18 7.80 21.44
C VAL A 167 -12.66 6.44 20.95
N ARG A 168 -13.06 5.56 21.86
CA ARG A 168 -13.66 4.26 21.54
C ARG A 168 -14.97 4.40 20.77
N LYS A 169 -15.73 5.49 21.00
CA LYS A 169 -16.97 5.77 20.29
C LYS A 169 -16.76 6.44 18.93
N ILE A 170 -15.67 7.21 18.77
CA ILE A 170 -15.33 7.92 17.51
C ILE A 170 -14.59 7.00 16.53
N LEU A 171 -13.67 6.17 17.03
CA LEU A 171 -12.94 5.22 16.19
C LEU A 171 -13.74 3.97 15.84
N GLY A 172 -14.98 3.88 16.31
CA GLY A 172 -15.93 2.81 16.03
C GLY A 172 -15.34 1.42 16.30
N GLY A 173 -16.12 0.54 16.90
CA GLY A 173 -15.69 -0.84 17.17
C GLY A 173 -15.30 -1.68 15.95
N SER A 174 -15.21 -1.09 14.76
CA SER A 174 -14.81 -1.73 13.50
C SER A 174 -13.30 -1.71 13.22
N LEU A 175 -12.50 -0.96 13.98
CA LEU A 175 -11.03 -1.00 13.87
C LEU A 175 -10.37 -2.08 14.76
N VAL A 176 -11.17 -2.81 15.53
CA VAL A 176 -10.70 -3.87 16.44
C VAL A 176 -11.29 -5.23 16.08
N SER A 177 -12.05 -5.33 15.02
CA SER A 177 -12.67 -6.58 14.60
C SER A 177 -12.29 -6.85 13.16
N ILE A 178 -11.09 -7.33 12.97
CA ILE A 178 -10.73 -8.49 12.14
C ILE A 178 -9.26 -8.79 12.40
#